data_5acad01255983fa37e3b854dbc83d4cd
#
_entry.id   5acad01255983fa37e3b854dbc83d4cd
#
_cell.length_a   1.000
_cell.length_b   1.000
_cell.length_c   1.000
_cell.angle_alpha   90.00
_cell.angle_beta   90.00
_cell.angle_gamma   90.00
#
_symmetry.space_group_name_H-M   'P 1'
#
loop_
_entity.id
_entity.type
_entity.pdbx_description
1 polymer ?
#
loop_
_entity_poly.entity_id
_entity_poly.type
_entity_poly.pdbx_seq_one_letter_code
_entity_poly.pdbx_strand_id
1 'polypeptide(L)'
;MGGFVSKLSQQQIKHGFSLLKLMDHLDRELDLLQQQRLAAGLSSLEGQRLTRVRQSHLRKQQDCIAEMEGSGFNAWLMERQLA
;
A
#
# COMPACT_ATOMS: atom_id res chain seq x y z
N MET A 1 11.47 -26.49 -15.74
CA MET A 1 10.11 -26.27 -16.10
C MET A 1 9.63 -24.90 -15.62
N GLY A 2 9.66 -23.97 -16.46
CA GLY A 2 9.16 -22.66 -16.10
C GLY A 2 7.65 -22.67 -15.92
N GLY A 3 7.14 -23.68 -15.28
CA GLY A 3 5.74 -23.93 -15.30
C GLY A 3 4.87 -22.98 -14.52
N PHE A 4 5.45 -22.13 -13.70
CA PHE A 4 4.61 -21.27 -12.92
C PHE A 4 4.52 -19.89 -13.51
N VAL A 5 3.74 -19.77 -14.56
CA VAL A 5 3.26 -18.48 -14.97
C VAL A 5 1.99 -18.25 -14.16
N SER A 6 2.04 -17.34 -13.22
CA SER A 6 0.85 -16.93 -12.47
C SER A 6 -0.16 -16.38 -13.45
N LYS A 7 -1.28 -17.07 -13.58
CA LYS A 7 -2.34 -16.63 -14.49
C LYS A 7 -3.36 -15.87 -13.68
N LEU A 8 -3.46 -14.58 -13.94
CA LEU A 8 -4.48 -13.75 -13.34
C LEU A 8 -5.48 -13.33 -14.40
N SER A 9 -6.74 -13.19 -14.01
CA SER A 9 -7.75 -12.59 -14.88
C SER A 9 -7.46 -11.12 -15.07
N GLN A 10 -8.02 -10.51 -16.11
CA GLN A 10 -7.88 -9.08 -16.35
C GLN A 10 -8.41 -8.27 -15.18
N GLN A 11 -9.50 -8.72 -14.56
CA GLN A 11 -10.04 -8.05 -13.38
C GLN A 11 -9.07 -8.08 -12.20
N GLN A 12 -8.44 -9.22 -11.97
CA GLN A 12 -7.44 -9.35 -10.91
C GLN A 12 -6.23 -8.44 -11.17
N ILE A 13 -5.79 -8.34 -12.41
CA ILE A 13 -4.68 -7.48 -12.80
C ILE A 13 -5.05 -6.00 -12.57
N LYS A 14 -6.23 -5.59 -13.02
CA LYS A 14 -6.71 -4.22 -12.82
C LYS A 14 -6.84 -3.89 -11.34
N HIS A 15 -7.37 -4.82 -10.56
CA HIS A 15 -7.50 -4.63 -9.11
C HIS A 15 -6.13 -4.50 -8.45
N GLY A 16 -5.16 -5.34 -8.85
CA GLY A 16 -3.80 -5.24 -8.35
C GLY A 16 -3.15 -3.90 -8.63
N PHE A 17 -3.31 -3.37 -9.84
CA PHE A 17 -2.80 -2.04 -10.17
C PHE A 17 -3.52 -0.93 -9.41
N SER A 18 -4.82 -1.10 -9.13
CA SER A 18 -5.55 -0.17 -8.28
C SER A 18 -4.99 -0.15 -6.86
N LEU A 19 -4.62 -1.31 -6.33
CA LEU A 19 -3.98 -1.42 -5.02
C LEU A 19 -2.61 -0.74 -5.01
N LEU A 20 -1.82 -0.87 -6.08
CA LEU A 20 -0.54 -0.16 -6.19
C LEU A 20 -0.73 1.35 -6.18
N LYS A 21 -1.74 1.86 -6.89
CA LYS A 21 -2.05 3.29 -6.86
C LYS A 21 -2.47 3.74 -5.48
N LEU A 22 -3.26 2.93 -4.78
CA LEU A 22 -3.67 3.23 -3.42
C LEU A 22 -2.46 3.25 -2.48
N MET A 23 -1.53 2.30 -2.62
CA MET A 23 -0.30 2.27 -1.85
C MET A 23 0.51 3.55 -2.06
N ASP A 24 0.66 3.97 -3.30
CA ASP A 24 1.39 5.20 -3.64
C ASP A 24 0.72 6.43 -3.03
N HIS A 25 -0.61 6.49 -3.10
CA HIS A 25 -1.38 7.56 -2.47
C HIS A 25 -1.19 7.57 -0.95
N LEU A 26 -1.24 6.40 -0.31
CA LEU A 26 -1.05 6.27 1.13
C LEU A 26 0.36 6.69 1.54
N ASP A 27 1.37 6.36 0.75
CA ASP A 27 2.75 6.79 1.01
C ASP A 27 2.87 8.31 1.04
N ARG A 28 2.26 8.98 0.08
CA ARG A 28 2.26 10.45 0.02
C ARG A 28 1.51 11.05 1.20
N GLU A 29 0.39 10.47 1.56
CA GLU A 29 -0.39 10.92 2.73
C GLU A 29 0.39 10.72 4.02
N LEU A 30 1.14 9.62 4.14
CA LEU A 30 1.96 9.36 5.31
C LEU A 30 3.08 10.39 5.45
N ASP A 31 3.73 10.78 4.36
CA ASP A 31 4.75 11.81 4.37
C ASP A 31 4.16 13.15 4.84
N LEU A 32 3.01 13.51 4.30
CA LEU A 32 2.32 14.75 4.66
C LEU A 32 1.91 14.74 6.12
N LEU A 33 1.36 13.63 6.60
CA LEU A 33 0.97 13.47 8.01
C LEU A 33 2.18 13.61 8.94
N GLN A 34 3.34 13.05 8.54
CA GLN A 34 4.55 13.16 9.34
C GLN A 34 4.98 14.62 9.47
N GLN A 35 4.95 15.38 8.39
CA GLN A 35 5.28 16.81 8.42
C GLN A 35 4.30 17.57 9.31
N GLN A 36 3.01 17.28 9.20
CA GLN A 36 1.98 17.93 10.01
C GLN A 36 2.13 17.59 11.49
N ARG A 37 2.45 16.32 11.81
CA ARG A 37 2.69 15.89 13.19
C ARG A 37 3.86 16.64 13.83
N LEU A 38 4.97 16.79 13.10
CA LEU A 38 6.13 17.50 13.60
C LEU A 38 5.82 18.98 13.80
N ALA A 39 5.08 19.58 12.88
CA ALA A 39 4.67 20.98 12.99
C ALA A 39 3.71 21.23 14.16
N ALA A 40 2.81 20.29 14.43
CA ALA A 40 1.83 20.43 15.51
C ALA A 40 2.41 20.12 16.89
N GLY A 41 3.52 19.37 16.95
CA GLY A 41 4.07 18.86 18.21
C GLY A 41 3.47 17.49 18.55
N LEU A 42 4.34 16.51 18.80
CA LEU A 42 3.92 15.12 18.98
C LEU A 42 3.04 14.90 20.21
N SER A 43 3.19 15.73 21.26
CA SER A 43 2.41 15.61 22.48
C SER A 43 1.14 16.46 22.49
N SER A 44 0.92 17.28 21.45
CA SER A 44 -0.30 18.10 21.37
C SER A 44 -1.51 17.23 21.02
N LEU A 45 -2.71 17.75 21.25
CA LEU A 45 -3.95 17.06 20.87
C LEU A 45 -4.00 16.84 19.37
N GLU A 46 -3.60 17.84 18.59
CA GLU A 46 -3.56 17.73 17.14
C GLU A 46 -2.53 16.68 16.68
N GLY A 47 -1.34 16.67 17.30
CA GLY A 47 -0.32 15.66 17.02
C GLY A 47 -0.81 14.25 17.33
N GLN A 48 -1.54 14.06 18.43
CA GLN A 48 -2.10 12.76 18.79
C GLN A 48 -3.18 12.33 17.79
N ARG A 49 -4.03 13.25 17.35
CA ARG A 49 -5.04 12.96 16.32
C ARG A 49 -4.38 12.53 15.02
N LEU A 50 -3.36 13.24 14.59
CA LEU A 50 -2.62 12.93 13.38
C LEU A 50 -1.90 11.57 13.48
N THR A 51 -1.42 11.23 14.66
CA THR A 51 -0.81 9.91 14.91
C THR A 51 -1.83 8.78 14.67
N ARG A 52 -3.07 8.96 15.12
CA ARG A 52 -4.12 7.95 14.89
C ARG A 52 -4.46 7.82 13.42
N VAL A 53 -4.53 8.94 12.71
CA VAL A 53 -4.77 8.93 11.25
C VAL A 53 -3.64 8.19 10.55
N ARG A 54 -2.39 8.46 10.96
CA ARG A 54 -1.21 7.77 10.40
C ARG A 54 -1.28 6.26 10.62
N GLN A 55 -1.66 5.82 11.81
CA GLN A 55 -1.80 4.39 12.12
C GLN A 55 -2.87 3.74 11.25
N SER A 56 -3.98 4.43 11.00
CA SER A 56 -5.03 3.95 10.10
C SER A 56 -4.51 3.78 8.67
N HIS A 57 -3.70 4.71 8.20
CA HIS A 57 -3.09 4.63 6.86
C HIS A 57 -2.10 3.45 6.76
N LEU A 58 -1.29 3.25 7.81
CA LEU A 58 -0.35 2.12 7.85
C LEU A 58 -1.09 0.79 7.81
N ARG A 59 -2.21 0.68 8.51
CA ARG A 59 -3.04 -0.52 8.49
C ARG A 59 -3.59 -0.79 7.08
N LYS A 60 -4.07 0.26 6.40
CA LYS A 60 -4.54 0.14 5.03
C LYS A 60 -3.45 -0.33 4.08
N GLN A 61 -2.22 0.16 4.26
CA GLN A 61 -1.09 -0.31 3.46
C GLN A 61 -0.83 -1.80 3.69
N GLN A 62 -0.86 -2.25 4.93
CA GLN A 62 -0.67 -3.67 5.25
C GLN A 62 -1.78 -4.52 4.63
N ASP A 63 -3.02 -4.05 4.66
CA ASP A 63 -4.14 -4.73 4.03
C ASP A 63 -3.95 -4.84 2.52
N CYS A 64 -3.48 -3.77 1.87
CA CYS A 64 -3.18 -3.78 0.44
C CYS A 64 -2.09 -4.80 0.11
N ILE A 65 -1.01 -4.82 0.89
CA ILE A 65 0.10 -5.77 0.69
C ILE A 65 -0.42 -7.20 0.82
N ALA A 66 -1.18 -7.49 1.87
CA ALA A 66 -1.72 -8.82 2.11
C ALA A 66 -2.64 -9.26 0.96
N GLU A 67 -3.45 -8.35 0.45
CA GLU A 67 -4.36 -8.64 -0.66
C GLU A 67 -3.59 -8.90 -1.96
N MET A 68 -2.57 -8.10 -2.25
CA MET A 68 -1.74 -8.31 -3.43
C MET A 68 -0.98 -9.64 -3.37
N GLU A 69 -0.50 -10.02 -2.20
CA GLU A 69 0.16 -11.32 -2.01
C GLU A 69 -0.83 -12.46 -2.12
N GLY A 70 -1.97 -12.35 -1.44
CA GLY A 70 -2.98 -13.40 -1.40
C GLY A 70 -3.62 -13.68 -2.75
N SER A 71 -3.75 -12.68 -3.60
CA SER A 71 -4.31 -12.83 -4.94
C SER A 71 -3.30 -13.35 -5.97
N GLY A 72 -2.01 -13.37 -5.64
CA GLY A 72 -0.96 -13.73 -6.57
C GLY A 72 -0.47 -12.57 -7.45
N PHE A 73 -0.99 -11.37 -7.23
CA PHE A 73 -0.61 -10.21 -8.03
C PHE A 73 0.88 -9.87 -7.92
N ASN A 74 1.45 -9.96 -6.72
CA ASN A 74 2.87 -9.69 -6.52
C ASN A 74 3.74 -10.67 -7.32
N ALA A 75 3.42 -11.94 -7.28
CA ALA A 75 4.14 -12.96 -8.04
C ALA A 75 4.02 -12.70 -9.55
N TRP A 76 2.83 -12.36 -10.01
CA TRP A 76 2.58 -12.04 -11.41
C TRP A 76 3.41 -10.82 -11.86
N LEU A 77 3.45 -9.78 -11.02
CA LEU A 77 4.18 -8.56 -11.33
C LEU A 77 5.69 -8.81 -11.37
N MET A 78 6.22 -9.58 -10.42
CA MET A 78 7.62 -9.94 -10.36
C MET A 78 8.05 -10.75 -11.59
N GLU A 79 7.23 -11.68 -12.02
CA GLU A 79 7.50 -12.45 -13.24
C GLU A 79 7.66 -11.53 -14.45
N ARG A 80 6.82 -10.51 -14.55
CA ARG A 80 6.89 -9.55 -15.64
C ARG A 80 8.11 -8.66 -15.60
N GLN A 81 8.56 -8.30 -14.40
CA GLN A 81 9.77 -7.49 -14.23
C GLN A 81 11.04 -8.26 -14.55
N LEU A 82 11.03 -9.56 -14.31
CA LEU A 82 12.16 -10.42 -14.57
C LEU A 82 12.24 -10.92 -16.03
N ALA A 83 11.15 -10.80 -16.73
CA ALA A 83 11.12 -11.17 -18.15
C ALA A 83 11.79 -10.05 -19.02
#